data_cf70d22e99a8e76d0b7cf41f3b5fb20a
#
_entry.id   cf70d22e99a8e76d0b7cf41f3b5fb20a
#
_cell.length_a   1.000
_cell.length_b   1.000
_cell.length_c   1.000
_cell.angle_alpha   90.00
_cell.angle_beta   90.00
_cell.angle_gamma   90.00
#
_symmetry.space_group_name_H-M   'P 1'
#
loop_
_entity.id
_entity.type
_entity.pdbx_description
1 polymer ?
#
loop_
_entity_poly.entity_id
_entity_poly.type
_entity_poly.pdbx_seq_one_letter_code
_entity_poly.pdbx_strand_id
1 'polypeptide(L)'
;EDGYIRQAIAWANVGSEKIYSLAYATYAAYMEKMGEDCYQPKVYANHEFEFDYSGRSGEYENVSLCDVLNGTIDPRVFKDCIVFVGAYAPGMQDSFHVAVQRKTQMYGVEIHANIVDALLKEKTAVPVNKWLLAVLMALVAGLCSRFIWKSKIWAAGILTTVITVAEFAVGTLLYRNGYVMPLIYLPLILSVVYVFYVVSGYLVGEKKRWEIMRAF
;
A
#
# COMPACT_ATOMS: atom_id res chain seq x y z
N GLU A 1 2.46 13.80 5.35
CA GLU A 1 2.26 13.16 4.03
C GLU A 1 3.58 13.25 3.29
N ASP A 2 4.01 12.18 2.66
CA ASP A 2 5.33 12.06 2.04
C ASP A 2 5.36 12.55 0.56
N GLY A 3 4.25 13.11 0.07
CA GLY A 3 4.11 13.65 -1.28
C GLY A 3 4.00 12.61 -2.40
N TYR A 4 3.87 11.33 -2.09
CA TYR A 4 3.67 10.27 -3.07
C TYR A 4 2.19 9.91 -3.23
N ILE A 5 1.71 9.82 -4.46
CA ILE A 5 0.36 9.37 -4.77
C ILE A 5 0.31 7.84 -4.66
N ARG A 6 -0.58 7.34 -3.76
CA ARG A 6 -0.87 5.91 -3.57
C ARG A 6 -2.37 5.63 -3.51
N GLN A 7 -3.16 6.67 -3.39
CA GLN A 7 -4.57 6.60 -3.11
C GLN A 7 -5.33 7.40 -4.16
N ALA A 8 -6.53 6.93 -4.48
CA ALA A 8 -7.47 7.61 -5.36
C ALA A 8 -8.80 7.77 -4.63
N ILE A 9 -9.52 8.83 -4.96
CA ILE A 9 -10.88 9.07 -4.49
C ILE A 9 -11.83 8.44 -5.51
N ALA A 10 -12.75 7.60 -5.06
CA ALA A 10 -13.79 7.05 -5.93
C ALA A 10 -14.88 8.09 -6.20
N TRP A 11 -15.34 8.78 -5.16
CA TRP A 11 -16.32 9.87 -5.25
C TRP A 11 -16.18 10.85 -4.09
N ALA A 12 -16.72 12.04 -4.27
CA ALA A 12 -16.87 13.05 -3.20
C ALA A 12 -18.31 13.54 -3.15
N ASN A 13 -18.77 13.93 -1.97
CA ASN A 13 -20.05 14.58 -1.79
C ASN A 13 -19.86 16.10 -1.89
N VAL A 14 -20.51 16.73 -2.86
CA VAL A 14 -20.51 18.19 -3.02
C VAL A 14 -21.95 18.67 -2.79
N GLY A 15 -22.19 19.21 -1.60
CA GLY A 15 -23.55 19.47 -1.14
C GLY A 15 -24.35 18.18 -0.95
N SER A 16 -25.46 18.03 -1.69
CA SER A 16 -26.31 16.83 -1.69
C SER A 16 -25.97 15.85 -2.83
N GLU A 17 -25.06 16.21 -3.73
CA GLU A 17 -24.74 15.41 -4.90
C GLU A 17 -23.47 14.57 -4.70
N LYS A 18 -23.50 13.35 -5.21
CA LYS A 18 -22.36 12.44 -5.27
C LYS A 18 -21.66 12.62 -6.61
N ILE A 19 -20.44 13.16 -6.57
CA ILE A 19 -19.62 13.38 -7.77
C ILE A 19 -18.51 12.31 -7.81
N TYR A 20 -18.46 11.57 -8.89
CA TYR A 20 -17.42 10.57 -9.13
C TYR A 20 -16.14 11.22 -9.63
N SER A 21 -14.99 10.66 -9.24
CA SER A 21 -13.69 11.07 -9.80
C SER A 21 -13.62 10.75 -11.29
N LEU A 22 -12.77 11.50 -12.02
CA LEU A 22 -12.57 11.28 -13.45
C LEU A 22 -12.25 9.82 -13.78
N ALA A 23 -11.32 9.20 -13.05
CA ALA A 23 -10.94 7.82 -13.31
C ALA A 23 -12.10 6.84 -13.05
N TYR A 24 -12.84 7.01 -11.95
CA TYR A 24 -13.98 6.12 -11.65
C TYR A 24 -15.13 6.32 -12.63
N ALA A 25 -15.45 7.56 -13.01
CA ALA A 25 -16.48 7.86 -14.00
C ALA A 25 -16.12 7.26 -15.37
N THR A 26 -14.85 7.37 -15.78
CA THR A 26 -14.37 6.77 -17.03
C THR A 26 -14.49 5.24 -17.00
N TYR A 27 -14.07 4.62 -15.88
CA TYR A 27 -14.22 3.18 -15.68
C TYR A 27 -15.70 2.75 -15.77
N ALA A 28 -16.59 3.44 -15.05
CA ALA A 28 -18.02 3.12 -15.03
C ALA A 28 -18.66 3.23 -16.44
N ALA A 29 -18.35 4.30 -17.19
CA ALA A 29 -18.82 4.48 -18.55
C ALA A 29 -18.29 3.40 -19.51
N TYR A 30 -17.06 2.93 -19.30
CA TYR A 30 -16.50 1.82 -20.08
C TYR A 30 -17.26 0.51 -19.79
N MET A 31 -17.47 0.17 -18.51
CA MET A 31 -18.19 -1.06 -18.11
C MET A 31 -19.65 -1.03 -18.61
N GLU A 32 -20.32 0.10 -18.50
CA GLU A 32 -21.69 0.28 -19.06
C GLU A 32 -21.71 0.01 -20.57
N LYS A 33 -20.73 0.53 -21.32
CA LYS A 33 -20.61 0.30 -22.76
C LYS A 33 -20.37 -1.18 -23.09
N MET A 34 -19.62 -1.90 -22.25
CA MET A 34 -19.37 -3.33 -22.42
C MET A 34 -20.52 -4.21 -21.95
N GLY A 35 -21.52 -3.65 -21.26
CA GLY A 35 -22.64 -4.40 -20.68
C GLY A 35 -22.23 -5.25 -19.48
N GLU A 36 -21.14 -4.89 -18.79
CA GLU A 36 -20.62 -5.59 -17.62
C GLU A 36 -20.90 -4.82 -16.34
N ASP A 37 -21.01 -5.54 -15.22
CA ASP A 37 -21.21 -4.92 -13.91
C ASP A 37 -19.95 -4.19 -13.46
N CYS A 38 -20.14 -2.98 -12.89
CA CYS A 38 -19.04 -2.20 -12.35
C CYS A 38 -18.52 -2.82 -11.03
N TYR A 39 -17.25 -3.14 -10.99
CA TYR A 39 -16.58 -3.44 -9.73
C TYR A 39 -16.64 -2.22 -8.80
N GLN A 40 -17.06 -2.46 -7.56
CA GLN A 40 -17.12 -1.41 -6.53
C GLN A 40 -15.88 -1.57 -5.63
N PRO A 41 -14.90 -0.66 -5.71
CA PRO A 41 -13.74 -0.73 -4.83
C PRO A 41 -14.18 -0.57 -3.38
N LYS A 42 -13.56 -1.31 -2.47
CA LYS A 42 -13.68 -1.03 -1.04
C LYS A 42 -13.10 0.35 -0.79
N VAL A 43 -13.83 1.17 -0.05
CA VAL A 43 -13.39 2.53 0.30
C VAL A 43 -13.43 2.73 1.81
N TYR A 44 -12.59 3.62 2.32
CA TYR A 44 -12.62 4.03 3.72
C TYR A 44 -13.17 5.46 3.87
N ALA A 45 -13.07 6.04 5.07
CA ALA A 45 -13.87 7.19 5.52
C ALA A 45 -13.97 8.38 4.56
N ASN A 46 -12.96 8.60 3.71
CA ASN A 46 -12.93 9.71 2.74
C ASN A 46 -13.31 9.27 1.33
N HIS A 47 -13.94 8.10 1.17
CA HIS A 47 -14.21 7.48 -0.13
C HIS A 47 -12.95 7.22 -0.98
N GLU A 48 -11.82 7.04 -0.30
CA GLU A 48 -10.51 6.75 -0.88
C GLU A 48 -10.25 5.24 -0.91
N PHE A 49 -9.43 4.82 -1.85
CA PHE A 49 -8.88 3.46 -1.95
C PHE A 49 -7.43 3.51 -2.41
N GLU A 50 -6.65 2.54 -2.00
CA GLU A 50 -5.31 2.32 -2.53
C GLU A 50 -5.41 1.53 -3.84
N PHE A 51 -4.51 1.78 -4.77
CA PHE A 51 -4.47 1.10 -6.06
C PHE A 51 -3.05 0.71 -6.45
N ASP A 52 -2.94 -0.38 -7.19
CA ASP A 52 -1.68 -0.84 -7.75
C ASP A 52 -1.38 -0.16 -9.07
N TYR A 53 -0.18 0.39 -9.18
CA TYR A 53 0.33 0.88 -10.45
C TYR A 53 0.67 -0.30 -11.36
N SER A 54 0.06 -0.35 -12.53
CA SER A 54 0.36 -1.35 -13.55
C SER A 54 1.45 -0.90 -14.51
N GLY A 55 1.52 0.43 -14.79
CA GLY A 55 2.51 1.05 -15.67
C GLY A 55 3.36 2.08 -14.93
N ARG A 56 4.60 2.25 -15.40
CA ARG A 56 5.49 3.34 -15.01
C ARG A 56 5.28 4.54 -15.92
N SER A 57 5.89 5.69 -15.55
CA SER A 57 5.88 6.88 -16.42
C SER A 57 6.48 6.56 -17.78
N GLY A 58 5.74 6.88 -18.86
CA GLY A 58 6.12 6.64 -20.25
C GLY A 58 5.83 5.24 -20.79
N GLU A 59 5.20 4.34 -20.01
CA GLU A 59 4.85 3.00 -20.47
C GLU A 59 3.50 2.92 -21.19
N TYR A 60 2.62 3.91 -20.98
CA TYR A 60 1.39 4.02 -21.76
C TYR A 60 1.67 4.60 -23.14
N GLU A 61 1.03 4.03 -24.17
CA GLU A 61 1.08 4.62 -25.51
C GLU A 61 0.56 6.06 -25.48
N ASN A 62 1.34 6.97 -26.02
CA ASN A 62 0.98 8.37 -26.12
C ASN A 62 1.16 8.87 -27.53
N VAL A 63 0.28 9.75 -27.95
CA VAL A 63 0.30 10.41 -29.26
C VAL A 63 0.09 11.91 -29.08
N SER A 64 0.74 12.70 -29.94
CA SER A 64 0.55 14.14 -29.91
C SER A 64 -0.86 14.52 -30.37
N LEU A 65 -1.55 15.36 -29.59
CA LEU A 65 -2.85 15.90 -30.00
C LEU A 65 -2.77 16.62 -31.34
N CYS A 66 -1.65 17.30 -31.62
CA CYS A 66 -1.43 17.97 -32.92
C CYS A 66 -1.43 16.96 -34.08
N ASP A 67 -0.81 15.79 -33.90
CA ASP A 67 -0.76 14.76 -34.94
C ASP A 67 -2.13 14.14 -35.18
N VAL A 68 -2.93 14.00 -34.13
CA VAL A 68 -4.34 13.56 -34.26
C VAL A 68 -5.16 14.58 -35.02
N LEU A 69 -5.05 15.88 -34.69
CA LEU A 69 -5.80 16.96 -35.33
C LEU A 69 -5.36 17.18 -36.78
N ASN A 70 -4.10 16.96 -37.09
CA ASN A 70 -3.57 17.06 -38.48
C ASN A 70 -3.89 15.80 -39.32
N GLY A 71 -4.53 14.78 -38.76
CA GLY A 71 -4.85 13.55 -39.44
C GLY A 71 -3.63 12.66 -39.75
N THR A 72 -2.51 12.90 -39.10
CA THR A 72 -1.28 12.08 -39.24
C THR A 72 -1.42 10.72 -38.60
N ILE A 73 -2.24 10.63 -37.53
CA ILE A 73 -2.51 9.40 -36.81
C ILE A 73 -3.76 8.75 -37.36
N ASP A 74 -3.68 7.45 -37.69
CA ASP A 74 -4.83 6.67 -38.12
C ASP A 74 -5.85 6.56 -36.95
N PRO A 75 -7.11 7.02 -37.10
CA PRO A 75 -8.12 6.94 -36.03
C PRO A 75 -8.39 5.52 -35.52
N ARG A 76 -8.03 4.49 -36.30
CA ARG A 76 -8.19 3.08 -35.90
C ARG A 76 -7.33 2.68 -34.69
N VAL A 77 -6.26 3.42 -34.38
CA VAL A 77 -5.44 3.17 -33.18
C VAL A 77 -6.23 3.40 -31.89
N PHE A 78 -7.29 4.21 -31.91
CA PHE A 78 -8.14 4.49 -30.74
C PHE A 78 -9.32 3.53 -30.63
N LYS A 79 -9.46 2.59 -31.57
CA LYS A 79 -10.58 1.62 -31.54
C LYS A 79 -10.45 0.73 -30.31
N ASP A 80 -11.53 0.61 -29.56
CA ASP A 80 -11.64 -0.23 -28.36
C ASP A 80 -10.67 0.17 -27.23
N CYS A 81 -10.18 1.43 -27.25
CA CYS A 81 -9.32 1.99 -26.23
C CYS A 81 -10.07 3.00 -25.36
N ILE A 82 -9.63 3.11 -24.09
CA ILE A 82 -9.92 4.27 -23.24
C ILE A 82 -8.82 5.31 -23.51
N VAL A 83 -9.21 6.51 -23.95
CA VAL A 83 -8.26 7.57 -24.29
C VAL A 83 -8.38 8.70 -23.29
N PHE A 84 -7.28 9.03 -22.65
CA PHE A 84 -7.17 10.21 -21.80
C PHE A 84 -6.47 11.33 -22.57
N VAL A 85 -7.02 12.53 -22.50
CA VAL A 85 -6.40 13.74 -23.05
C VAL A 85 -5.98 14.64 -21.88
N GLY A 86 -4.71 14.94 -21.80
CA GLY A 86 -4.16 15.75 -20.69
C GLY A 86 -2.79 16.31 -20.95
N ALA A 87 -2.28 17.06 -19.97
CA ALA A 87 -0.95 17.64 -20.01
C ALA A 87 0.12 16.53 -19.96
N TYR A 88 1.01 16.55 -20.96
CA TYR A 88 2.10 15.57 -21.09
C TYR A 88 3.39 16.24 -21.54
N ALA A 89 3.76 17.34 -20.87
CA ALA A 89 4.98 18.06 -21.19
C ALA A 89 5.62 18.68 -19.93
N PRO A 90 6.96 18.74 -19.86
CA PRO A 90 7.64 19.48 -18.82
C PRO A 90 7.18 20.95 -18.77
N GLY A 91 6.92 21.46 -17.58
CA GLY A 91 6.48 22.85 -17.38
C GLY A 91 4.98 23.07 -17.33
N MET A 92 4.14 22.06 -17.64
CA MET A 92 2.68 22.14 -17.46
C MET A 92 2.25 21.88 -16.02
N GLN A 93 3.18 21.60 -15.11
CA GLN A 93 3.00 21.42 -13.65
C GLN A 93 1.95 20.34 -13.26
N ASP A 94 1.68 19.39 -14.15
CA ASP A 94 0.79 18.25 -13.90
C ASP A 94 1.61 16.96 -13.82
N SER A 95 2.62 16.95 -12.94
CA SER A 95 3.46 15.79 -12.70
C SER A 95 3.66 15.56 -11.20
N PHE A 96 3.59 14.29 -10.77
CA PHE A 96 3.54 13.91 -9.38
C PHE A 96 4.51 12.78 -9.07
N HIS A 97 4.96 12.73 -7.83
CA HIS A 97 5.72 11.59 -7.32
C HIS A 97 4.78 10.40 -7.08
N VAL A 98 5.17 9.23 -7.58
CA VAL A 98 4.38 8.00 -7.47
C VAL A 98 5.18 6.90 -6.77
N ALA A 99 4.47 5.99 -6.09
CA ALA A 99 5.11 4.95 -5.28
C ALA A 99 5.96 3.97 -6.11
N VAL A 100 5.56 3.71 -7.37
CA VAL A 100 6.22 2.76 -8.26
C VAL A 100 7.54 3.28 -8.81
N GLN A 101 7.77 4.59 -8.78
CA GLN A 101 8.95 5.22 -9.39
C GLN A 101 9.45 6.41 -8.55
N ARG A 102 10.65 6.26 -7.95
CA ARG A 102 11.19 7.27 -7.04
C ARG A 102 11.97 8.40 -7.73
N LYS A 103 12.51 8.15 -8.92
CA LYS A 103 13.45 9.08 -9.59
C LYS A 103 12.79 10.05 -10.57
N THR A 104 11.69 9.65 -11.17
CA THR A 104 10.96 10.44 -12.16
C THR A 104 9.52 10.62 -11.70
N GLN A 105 8.92 11.74 -12.06
CA GLN A 105 7.52 12.02 -11.83
C GLN A 105 6.68 11.36 -12.93
N MET A 106 5.41 11.10 -12.63
CA MET A 106 4.41 10.62 -13.57
C MET A 106 3.41 11.74 -13.85
N TYR A 107 2.98 11.89 -15.08
CA TYR A 107 1.97 12.88 -15.44
C TYR A 107 0.59 12.48 -14.89
N GLY A 108 -0.24 13.48 -14.55
CA GLY A 108 -1.57 13.24 -13.99
C GLY A 108 -2.46 12.38 -14.88
N VAL A 109 -2.35 12.55 -16.20
CA VAL A 109 -3.07 11.74 -17.17
C VAL A 109 -2.69 10.24 -17.10
N GLU A 110 -1.43 9.92 -16.87
CA GLU A 110 -0.96 8.54 -16.70
C GLU A 110 -1.41 7.95 -15.35
N ILE A 111 -1.52 8.80 -14.32
CA ILE A 111 -2.04 8.37 -13.02
C ILE A 111 -3.51 7.98 -13.15
N HIS A 112 -4.31 8.75 -13.88
CA HIS A 112 -5.71 8.39 -14.16
C HIS A 112 -5.82 7.07 -14.95
N ALA A 113 -4.94 6.85 -15.93
CA ALA A 113 -4.86 5.59 -16.66
C ALA A 113 -4.55 4.40 -15.74
N ASN A 114 -3.58 4.55 -14.81
CA ASN A 114 -3.25 3.53 -13.81
C ASN A 114 -4.43 3.24 -12.87
N ILE A 115 -5.18 4.26 -12.44
CA ILE A 115 -6.34 4.06 -11.58
C ILE A 115 -7.43 3.26 -12.33
N VAL A 116 -7.71 3.59 -13.59
CA VAL A 116 -8.69 2.85 -14.40
C VAL A 116 -8.22 1.41 -14.61
N ASP A 117 -6.95 1.19 -14.92
CA ASP A 117 -6.40 -0.15 -15.09
C ASP A 117 -6.46 -0.99 -13.80
N ALA A 118 -6.23 -0.35 -12.64
CA ALA A 118 -6.39 -1.01 -11.34
C ALA A 118 -7.86 -1.38 -11.05
N LEU A 119 -8.83 -0.53 -11.44
CA LEU A 119 -10.25 -0.83 -11.33
C LEU A 119 -10.67 -1.97 -12.25
N LEU A 120 -10.19 -1.98 -13.50
CA LEU A 120 -10.44 -3.06 -14.48
C LEU A 120 -9.89 -4.40 -14.02
N LYS A 121 -8.75 -4.40 -13.32
CA LYS A 121 -8.09 -5.61 -12.78
C LYS A 121 -8.52 -5.96 -11.37
N GLU A 122 -9.44 -5.19 -10.76
CA GLU A 122 -9.86 -5.31 -9.37
C GLU A 122 -8.71 -5.25 -8.36
N LYS A 123 -7.61 -4.55 -8.71
CA LYS A 123 -6.40 -4.41 -7.89
C LYS A 123 -6.46 -3.15 -7.02
N THR A 124 -7.47 -3.09 -6.17
CA THR A 124 -7.65 -2.01 -5.21
C THR A 124 -7.63 -2.55 -3.79
N ALA A 125 -7.22 -1.74 -2.84
CA ALA A 125 -7.12 -2.14 -1.45
C ALA A 125 -7.50 -0.99 -0.51
N VAL A 126 -7.82 -1.36 0.74
CA VAL A 126 -8.06 -0.41 1.83
C VAL A 126 -7.23 -0.76 3.04
N PRO A 127 -6.74 0.24 3.80
CA PRO A 127 -6.04 -0.05 5.04
C PRO A 127 -6.98 -0.69 6.07
N VAL A 128 -6.45 -1.69 6.78
CA VAL A 128 -7.13 -2.27 7.93
C VAL A 128 -7.33 -1.21 9.01
N ASN A 129 -8.43 -1.30 9.76
CA ASN A 129 -8.70 -0.38 10.86
C ASN A 129 -7.50 -0.32 11.82
N LYS A 130 -6.86 0.85 11.89
CA LYS A 130 -5.62 1.07 12.65
C LYS A 130 -5.76 0.79 14.15
N TRP A 131 -6.93 1.06 14.74
CA TRP A 131 -7.16 0.82 16.17
C TRP A 131 -7.31 -0.66 16.47
N LEU A 132 -8.09 -1.40 15.66
CA LEU A 132 -8.23 -2.84 15.78
C LEU A 132 -6.87 -3.53 15.62
N LEU A 133 -6.10 -3.11 14.62
CA LEU A 133 -4.77 -3.64 14.35
C LEU A 133 -3.80 -3.35 15.51
N ALA A 134 -3.80 -2.13 16.05
CA ALA A 134 -2.97 -1.75 17.19
C ALA A 134 -3.27 -2.60 18.44
N VAL A 135 -4.54 -2.82 18.75
CA VAL A 135 -4.95 -3.69 19.87
C VAL A 135 -4.49 -5.13 19.64
N LEU A 136 -4.68 -5.65 18.43
CA LEU A 136 -4.29 -7.03 18.09
C LEU A 136 -2.76 -7.20 18.15
N MET A 137 -1.99 -6.25 17.64
CA MET A 137 -0.53 -6.26 17.73
C MET A 137 -0.06 -6.16 19.20
N ALA A 138 -0.69 -5.34 20.02
CA ALA A 138 -0.36 -5.22 21.44
C ALA A 138 -0.63 -6.53 22.20
N LEU A 139 -1.75 -7.21 21.90
CA LEU A 139 -2.07 -8.52 22.48
C LEU A 139 -1.04 -9.57 22.08
N VAL A 140 -0.71 -9.67 20.79
CA VAL A 140 0.30 -10.62 20.29
C VAL A 140 1.66 -10.33 20.92
N ALA A 141 2.11 -9.08 20.94
CA ALA A 141 3.38 -8.68 21.56
C ALA A 141 3.41 -8.99 23.06
N GLY A 142 2.32 -8.75 23.77
CA GLY A 142 2.19 -9.05 25.20
C GLY A 142 2.26 -10.56 25.49
N LEU A 143 1.57 -11.38 24.74
CA LEU A 143 1.62 -12.85 24.86
C LEU A 143 3.03 -13.38 24.53
N CYS A 144 3.63 -12.88 23.47
CA CYS A 144 4.98 -13.26 23.06
C CYS A 144 6.03 -12.85 24.09
N SER A 145 5.95 -11.63 24.64
CA SER A 145 6.88 -11.17 25.67
C SER A 145 6.85 -12.08 26.91
N ARG A 146 5.64 -12.47 27.37
CA ARG A 146 5.50 -13.40 28.49
C ARG A 146 6.14 -14.76 28.21
N PHE A 147 6.07 -15.23 26.97
CA PHE A 147 6.67 -16.49 26.57
C PHE A 147 8.19 -16.38 26.45
N ILE A 148 8.69 -15.30 25.87
CA ILE A 148 10.12 -14.97 25.73
C ILE A 148 10.81 -15.00 27.09
N TRP A 149 10.23 -14.37 28.10
CA TRP A 149 10.80 -14.31 29.46
C TRP A 149 10.91 -15.67 30.17
N LYS A 150 10.15 -16.68 29.74
CA LYS A 150 10.20 -18.04 30.29
C LYS A 150 11.06 -19.00 29.48
N SER A 151 11.46 -18.62 28.28
CA SER A 151 12.14 -19.48 27.32
C SER A 151 13.67 -19.33 27.40
N LYS A 152 14.39 -20.27 26.81
CA LYS A 152 15.84 -20.12 26.56
C LYS A 152 16.06 -19.09 25.45
N ILE A 153 17.22 -18.40 25.44
CA ILE A 153 17.54 -17.31 24.49
C ILE A 153 17.35 -17.76 23.03
N TRP A 154 17.83 -18.94 22.67
CA TRP A 154 17.69 -19.45 21.30
C TRP A 154 16.23 -19.74 20.92
N ALA A 155 15.43 -20.25 21.86
CA ALA A 155 14.01 -20.54 21.63
C ALA A 155 13.19 -19.25 21.49
N ALA A 156 13.53 -18.20 22.26
CA ALA A 156 12.97 -16.88 22.12
C ALA A 156 13.28 -16.27 20.73
N GLY A 157 14.52 -16.44 20.22
CA GLY A 157 14.89 -15.99 18.88
C GLY A 157 14.12 -16.72 17.77
N ILE A 158 13.96 -18.02 17.86
CA ILE A 158 13.14 -18.81 16.92
C ILE A 158 11.68 -18.33 16.95
N LEU A 159 11.10 -18.13 18.14
CA LEU A 159 9.73 -17.69 18.28
C LEU A 159 9.51 -16.32 17.59
N THR A 160 10.39 -15.34 17.84
CA THR A 160 10.28 -14.02 17.20
C THR A 160 10.35 -14.12 15.68
N THR A 161 11.27 -14.94 15.16
CA THR A 161 11.39 -15.15 13.70
C THR A 161 10.14 -15.80 13.11
N VAL A 162 9.62 -16.84 13.74
CA VAL A 162 8.40 -17.55 13.28
C VAL A 162 7.20 -16.59 13.24
N ILE A 163 7.02 -15.77 14.27
CA ILE A 163 5.91 -14.80 14.31
C ILE A 163 6.07 -13.74 13.22
N THR A 164 7.28 -13.24 13.00
CA THR A 164 7.55 -12.28 11.92
C THR A 164 7.22 -12.89 10.55
N VAL A 165 7.64 -14.13 10.29
CA VAL A 165 7.31 -14.82 9.02
C VAL A 165 5.79 -15.03 8.90
N ALA A 166 5.12 -15.41 9.98
CA ALA A 166 3.67 -15.58 9.98
C ALA A 166 2.93 -14.26 9.71
N GLU A 167 3.40 -13.14 10.25
CA GLU A 167 2.86 -11.82 9.97
C GLU A 167 2.96 -11.46 8.48
N PHE A 168 4.12 -11.69 7.86
CA PHE A 168 4.28 -11.48 6.42
C PHE A 168 3.34 -12.35 5.58
N ALA A 169 3.15 -13.61 5.98
CA ALA A 169 2.20 -14.51 5.32
C ALA A 169 0.75 -13.99 5.44
N VAL A 170 0.33 -13.59 6.65
CA VAL A 170 -0.99 -13.00 6.90
C VAL A 170 -1.17 -11.70 6.12
N GLY A 171 -0.15 -10.81 6.11
CA GLY A 171 -0.19 -9.58 5.34
C GLY A 171 -0.36 -9.81 3.85
N THR A 172 0.32 -10.81 3.30
CA THR A 172 0.17 -11.20 1.88
C THR A 172 -1.25 -11.73 1.60
N LEU A 173 -1.81 -12.53 2.48
CA LEU A 173 -3.19 -13.03 2.34
C LEU A 173 -4.22 -11.91 2.44
N LEU A 174 -4.04 -10.97 3.36
CA LEU A 174 -4.90 -9.79 3.48
C LEU A 174 -4.82 -8.91 2.24
N TYR A 175 -3.60 -8.68 1.72
CA TYR A 175 -3.41 -7.91 0.50
C TYR A 175 -4.14 -8.51 -0.71
N ARG A 176 -4.08 -9.84 -0.87
CA ARG A 176 -4.85 -10.57 -1.91
C ARG A 176 -6.37 -10.40 -1.76
N ASN A 177 -6.86 -10.09 -0.57
CA ASN A 177 -8.28 -9.82 -0.29
C ASN A 177 -8.63 -8.33 -0.31
N GLY A 178 -7.72 -7.47 -0.79
CA GLY A 178 -7.92 -6.04 -0.88
C GLY A 178 -7.81 -5.30 0.47
N TYR A 179 -6.96 -5.78 1.39
CA TYR A 179 -6.67 -5.11 2.65
C TYR A 179 -5.17 -4.89 2.83
N VAL A 180 -4.77 -3.67 3.17
CA VAL A 180 -3.37 -3.33 3.47
C VAL A 180 -3.18 -3.20 4.98
N MET A 181 -2.13 -3.84 5.48
CA MET A 181 -1.69 -3.67 6.87
C MET A 181 -0.20 -3.30 6.93
N PRO A 182 0.22 -2.46 7.88
CA PRO A 182 1.64 -2.15 8.08
C PRO A 182 2.38 -3.35 8.68
N LEU A 183 3.36 -3.88 7.95
CA LEU A 183 4.13 -5.09 8.33
C LEU A 183 5.36 -4.80 9.20
N ILE A 184 5.64 -3.55 9.52
CA ILE A 184 6.89 -3.16 10.19
C ILE A 184 6.75 -3.11 11.71
N TYR A 185 5.57 -2.82 12.23
CA TYR A 185 5.41 -2.50 13.66
C TYR A 185 5.60 -3.70 14.59
N LEU A 186 4.99 -4.85 14.27
CA LEU A 186 5.08 -6.02 15.14
C LEU A 186 6.50 -6.61 15.18
N PRO A 187 7.22 -6.82 14.05
CA PRO A 187 8.62 -7.24 14.07
C PRO A 187 9.52 -6.29 14.84
N LEU A 188 9.30 -4.97 14.71
CA LEU A 188 10.07 -3.96 15.45
C LEU A 188 9.86 -4.12 16.97
N ILE A 189 8.60 -4.21 17.41
CA ILE A 189 8.27 -4.39 18.84
C ILE A 189 8.88 -5.69 19.37
N LEU A 190 8.72 -6.80 18.66
CA LEU A 190 9.28 -8.09 19.07
C LEU A 190 10.80 -8.08 19.11
N SER A 191 11.45 -7.41 18.17
CA SER A 191 12.92 -7.25 18.16
C SER A 191 13.40 -6.46 19.37
N VAL A 192 12.73 -5.37 19.72
CA VAL A 192 13.05 -4.56 20.92
C VAL A 192 12.88 -5.39 22.19
N VAL A 193 11.77 -6.12 22.31
CA VAL A 193 11.50 -7.02 23.46
C VAL A 193 12.56 -8.10 23.56
N TYR A 194 12.95 -8.72 22.44
CA TYR A 194 13.98 -9.75 22.41
C TYR A 194 15.36 -9.21 22.84
N VAL A 195 15.78 -8.08 22.29
CA VAL A 195 17.05 -7.43 22.67
C VAL A 195 17.04 -7.08 24.17
N PHE A 196 15.96 -6.52 24.66
CA PHE A 196 15.81 -6.21 26.09
C PHE A 196 15.92 -7.46 26.97
N TYR A 197 15.31 -8.57 26.56
CA TYR A 197 15.41 -9.87 27.24
C TYR A 197 16.85 -10.37 27.29
N VAL A 198 17.59 -10.33 26.16
CA VAL A 198 18.98 -10.79 26.07
C VAL A 198 19.88 -9.93 26.97
N VAL A 199 19.75 -8.62 26.89
CA VAL A 199 20.54 -7.68 27.71
C VAL A 199 20.27 -7.87 29.19
N SER A 200 18.98 -7.99 29.60
CA SER A 200 18.61 -8.24 30.99
C SER A 200 19.17 -9.56 31.51
N GLY A 201 19.12 -10.62 30.71
CA GLY A 201 19.72 -11.92 31.05
C GLY A 201 21.22 -11.85 31.26
N TYR A 202 21.93 -11.09 30.41
CA TYR A 202 23.37 -10.86 30.55
C TYR A 202 23.69 -10.10 31.84
N LEU A 203 23.01 -8.98 32.11
CA LEU A 203 23.24 -8.16 33.31
C LEU A 203 22.97 -8.92 34.62
N VAL A 204 21.90 -9.73 34.66
CA VAL A 204 21.60 -10.57 35.83
C VAL A 204 22.66 -11.66 36.01
N GLY A 205 23.15 -12.25 34.93
CA GLY A 205 24.22 -13.24 34.94
C GLY A 205 25.53 -12.67 35.48
N GLU A 206 25.91 -11.46 35.07
CA GLU A 206 27.09 -10.73 35.53
C GLU A 206 26.99 -10.43 37.04
N LYS A 207 25.85 -9.89 37.51
CA LYS A 207 25.64 -9.63 38.95
C LYS A 207 25.86 -10.89 39.80
N LYS A 208 25.28 -12.02 39.40
CA LYS A 208 25.46 -13.29 40.11
C LYS A 208 26.92 -13.75 40.15
N ARG A 209 27.68 -13.56 39.08
CA ARG A 209 29.14 -13.87 39.04
C ARG A 209 29.91 -13.00 40.02
N TRP A 210 29.62 -11.68 40.09
CA TRP A 210 30.27 -10.77 41.03
C TRP A 210 29.94 -11.09 42.50
N GLU A 211 28.68 -11.49 42.79
CA GLU A 211 28.28 -11.90 44.12
C GLU A 211 29.03 -13.17 44.59
N ILE A 212 29.16 -14.15 43.69
CA ILE A 212 29.94 -15.39 43.96
C ILE A 212 31.39 -15.07 44.19
N MET A 213 32.02 -14.24 43.34
CA MET A 213 33.44 -13.84 43.51
C MET A 213 33.75 -13.04 44.79
N ARG A 214 32.75 -12.35 45.35
CA ARG A 214 32.87 -11.61 46.60
C ARG A 214 32.71 -12.51 47.85
N ALA A 215 32.09 -13.65 47.69
CA ALA A 215 31.80 -14.60 48.75
C ALA A 215 32.96 -15.57 49.01
N PHE A 216 33.97 -15.59 48.14
CA PHE A 216 35.21 -16.32 48.26
C PHE A 216 36.40 -15.38 48.33
#